data_b48880859334ae6d5dc0c4b6412b0cf7
#
_entry.id   b48880859334ae6d5dc0c4b6412b0cf7
#
_cell.length_a   1.000
_cell.length_b   1.000
_cell.length_c   1.000
_cell.angle_alpha   90.00
_cell.angle_beta   90.00
_cell.angle_gamma   90.00
#
_symmetry.space_group_name_H-M   'P 1'
#
loop_
_entity.id
_entity.type
_entity.pdbx_description
1 polymer ?
#
loop_
_entity_poly.entity_id
_entity_poly.type
_entity_poly.pdbx_seq_one_letter_code
_entity_poly.pdbx_strand_id
1 'polypeptide(L)'
;MRSVEESYWWYQALRRHVVDSIRPQPETFSVLDAGCGSGGMLAKLRREFPRADLTGIDASEHAIELCRERNTGAQLLRAGVHELPFSAGAFDVVLSLDVWVNAGVDDALAAHETHRVLRPGGKLILNLAAFDFLRGAHDEAVGAVRRYTRPQVRALLEGAGFAVERLTYWNATLTPPIALVRWLSRRQLAQGEARSDFRPLPPFLNAALAGLAALELTASRHLSLPFGTSVFAVARKHG
;
A
#
# COMPACT_ATOMS: atom_id res chain seq x y z
N MET A 1 14.83 -6.45 -8.42
CA MET A 1 13.61 -5.97 -7.75
C MET A 1 13.78 -4.58 -7.15
N ARG A 2 14.78 -4.32 -6.30
CA ARG A 2 15.05 -3.05 -5.61
C ARG A 2 15.14 -1.82 -6.54
N SER A 3 15.88 -1.89 -7.65
CA SER A 3 16.03 -0.79 -8.61
C SER A 3 14.72 -0.43 -9.34
N VAL A 4 13.90 -1.42 -9.63
CA VAL A 4 12.58 -1.21 -10.25
C VAL A 4 11.63 -0.54 -9.26
N GLU A 5 11.60 -0.99 -8.01
CA GLU A 5 10.77 -0.41 -6.95
C GLU A 5 11.10 1.07 -6.68
N GLU A 6 12.37 1.45 -6.80
CA GLU A 6 12.81 2.84 -6.56
C GLU A 6 12.43 3.79 -7.70
N SER A 7 12.54 3.33 -8.94
CA SER A 7 12.38 4.17 -10.13
C SER A 7 11.01 4.09 -10.78
N TYR A 8 10.24 3.02 -10.55
CA TYR A 8 8.99 2.79 -11.23
C TYR A 8 7.89 3.79 -10.80
N TRP A 9 7.26 4.43 -11.76
CA TRP A 9 6.30 5.52 -11.58
C TRP A 9 5.20 5.21 -10.56
N TRP A 10 4.67 3.98 -10.55
CA TRP A 10 3.57 3.57 -9.68
C TRP A 10 3.97 3.61 -8.19
N TYR A 11 5.16 3.07 -7.85
CA TYR A 11 5.67 3.12 -6.47
C TYR A 11 5.97 4.55 -6.02
N GLN A 12 6.48 5.40 -6.94
CA GLN A 12 6.71 6.82 -6.63
C GLN A 12 5.39 7.55 -6.36
N ALA A 13 4.35 7.29 -7.18
CA ALA A 13 3.02 7.86 -7.00
C ALA A 13 2.37 7.40 -5.69
N LEU A 14 2.39 6.09 -5.39
CA LEU A 14 1.86 5.55 -4.13
C LEU A 14 2.55 6.16 -2.91
N ARG A 15 3.90 6.20 -2.91
CA ARG A 15 4.66 6.79 -1.79
C ARG A 15 4.34 8.27 -1.59
N ARG A 16 4.15 9.03 -2.66
CA ARG A 16 3.71 10.43 -2.58
C ARG A 16 2.31 10.52 -1.98
N HIS A 17 1.37 9.69 -2.46
CA HIS A 17 0.01 9.65 -1.94
C HIS A 17 -0.02 9.37 -0.43
N VAL A 18 0.78 8.40 0.03
CA VAL A 18 0.93 8.07 1.45
C VAL A 18 1.48 9.26 2.24
N VAL A 19 2.60 9.86 1.81
CA VAL A 19 3.20 11.02 2.50
C VAL A 19 2.23 12.18 2.61
N ASP A 20 1.51 12.50 1.53
CA ASP A 20 0.49 13.57 1.51
C ASP A 20 -0.67 13.26 2.48
N SER A 21 -1.02 11.99 2.68
CA SER A 21 -2.09 11.53 3.58
C SER A 21 -1.66 11.47 5.05
N ILE A 22 -0.37 11.31 5.33
CA ILE A 22 0.17 11.41 6.68
C ILE A 22 0.03 12.85 7.21
N ARG A 23 0.31 13.86 6.38
CA ARG A 23 0.31 15.26 6.77
C ARG A 23 -1.11 15.79 7.09
N PRO A 24 -1.28 16.76 8.03
CA PRO A 24 -0.25 17.26 8.94
C PRO A 24 0.02 16.31 10.11
N GLN A 25 1.26 16.28 10.59
CA GLN A 25 1.68 15.56 11.80
C GLN A 25 2.60 16.45 12.66
N PRO A 26 2.71 16.20 13.98
CA PRO A 26 3.75 16.78 14.82
C PRO A 26 5.15 16.49 14.26
N GLU A 27 6.16 17.20 14.77
CA GLU A 27 7.54 17.00 14.37
C GLU A 27 8.06 15.59 14.70
N THR A 28 7.59 15.03 15.82
CA THR A 28 7.85 13.66 16.26
C THR A 28 6.55 12.88 16.34
N PHE A 29 6.49 11.76 15.67
CA PHE A 29 5.36 10.82 15.69
C PHE A 29 5.83 9.42 15.30
N SER A 30 5.07 8.42 15.69
CA SER A 30 5.40 7.01 15.45
C SER A 30 4.66 6.45 14.25
N VAL A 31 5.38 5.72 13.38
CA VAL A 31 4.83 5.09 12.18
C VAL A 31 5.18 3.60 12.17
N LEU A 32 4.18 2.77 11.95
CA LEU A 32 4.33 1.36 11.61
C LEU A 32 4.07 1.16 10.12
N ASP A 33 5.02 0.59 9.40
CA ASP A 33 4.83 0.06 8.04
C ASP A 33 4.60 -1.46 8.15
N ALA A 34 3.32 -1.85 8.15
CA ALA A 34 2.88 -3.24 8.33
C ALA A 34 2.85 -3.97 6.97
N GLY A 35 3.92 -4.72 6.69
CA GLY A 35 4.26 -5.30 5.41
C GLY A 35 5.26 -4.42 4.65
N CYS A 36 6.37 -4.06 5.30
CA CYS A 36 7.34 -3.07 4.79
C CYS A 36 8.14 -3.54 3.56
N GLY A 37 8.08 -4.83 3.24
CA GLY A 37 8.82 -5.40 2.12
C GLY A 37 10.30 -5.05 2.18
N SER A 38 10.87 -4.61 1.06
CA SER A 38 12.28 -4.18 0.97
C SER A 38 12.56 -2.79 1.58
N GLY A 39 11.60 -2.16 2.26
CA GLY A 39 11.77 -0.88 2.98
C GLY A 39 11.73 0.37 2.12
N GLY A 40 11.19 0.29 0.92
CA GLY A 40 11.09 1.45 0.03
C GLY A 40 10.24 2.59 0.58
N MET A 41 9.15 2.26 1.30
CA MET A 41 8.31 3.26 1.97
C MET A 41 9.00 3.85 3.19
N LEU A 42 9.65 3.04 4.02
CA LEU A 42 10.44 3.50 5.18
C LEU A 42 11.55 4.46 4.76
N ALA A 43 12.26 4.19 3.66
CA ALA A 43 13.27 5.10 3.12
C ALA A 43 12.68 6.43 2.66
N LYS A 44 11.47 6.43 2.10
CA LYS A 44 10.75 7.65 1.75
C LYS A 44 10.33 8.42 2.98
N LEU A 45 9.77 7.73 3.99
CA LEU A 45 9.35 8.35 5.27
C LEU A 45 10.53 9.00 6.00
N ARG A 46 11.69 8.34 6.07
CA ARG A 46 12.89 8.92 6.72
C ARG A 46 13.34 10.23 6.07
N ARG A 47 13.22 10.34 4.73
CA ARG A 47 13.54 11.57 4.00
C ARG A 47 12.53 12.70 4.24
N GLU A 48 11.25 12.37 4.29
CA GLU A 48 10.15 13.34 4.44
C GLU A 48 9.91 13.75 5.91
N PHE A 49 10.18 12.84 6.84
CA PHE A 49 9.97 12.99 8.28
C PHE A 49 11.21 12.51 9.05
N PRO A 50 12.30 13.29 9.07
CA PRO A 50 13.59 12.86 9.64
C PRO A 50 13.52 12.48 11.11
N ARG A 51 12.56 13.04 11.87
CA ARG A 51 12.38 12.83 13.31
C ARG A 51 11.26 11.83 13.67
N ALA A 52 10.62 11.23 12.67
CA ALA A 52 9.61 10.20 12.94
C ALA A 52 10.26 8.91 13.47
N ASP A 53 9.61 8.29 14.45
CA ASP A 53 9.96 6.95 14.94
C ASP A 53 9.37 5.91 13.97
N LEU A 54 10.25 5.27 13.21
CA LEU A 54 9.85 4.34 12.17
C LEU A 54 10.03 2.91 12.62
N THR A 55 8.99 2.11 12.44
CA THR A 55 9.00 0.66 12.63
C THR A 55 8.49 -0.01 11.35
N GLY A 56 9.15 -1.09 10.93
CA GLY A 56 8.71 -1.92 9.82
C GLY A 56 8.56 -3.38 10.24
N ILE A 57 7.50 -4.02 9.79
CA ILE A 57 7.35 -5.47 9.93
C ILE A 57 7.07 -6.11 8.57
N ASP A 58 7.53 -7.33 8.41
CA ASP A 58 7.18 -8.20 7.28
C ASP A 58 7.23 -9.67 7.73
N ALA A 59 6.40 -10.53 7.15
CA ALA A 59 6.39 -11.96 7.44
C ALA A 59 7.60 -12.68 6.82
N SER A 60 8.19 -12.11 5.77
CA SER A 60 9.35 -12.63 5.06
C SER A 60 10.65 -12.15 5.71
N GLU A 61 11.47 -13.09 6.22
CA GLU A 61 12.82 -12.77 6.71
C GLU A 61 13.67 -12.12 5.61
N HIS A 62 13.59 -12.64 4.39
CA HIS A 62 14.32 -12.07 3.25
C HIS A 62 13.94 -10.62 2.96
N ALA A 63 12.65 -10.25 3.11
CA ALA A 63 12.21 -8.85 2.97
C ALA A 63 12.83 -7.97 4.06
N ILE A 64 12.86 -8.45 5.31
CA ILE A 64 13.49 -7.75 6.45
C ILE A 64 14.99 -7.57 6.23
N GLU A 65 15.70 -8.58 5.71
CA GLU A 65 17.13 -8.47 5.37
C GLU A 65 17.36 -7.37 4.32
N LEU A 66 16.61 -7.36 3.23
CA LEU A 66 16.67 -6.32 2.19
C LEU A 66 16.34 -4.92 2.76
N CYS A 67 15.41 -4.86 3.70
CA CYS A 67 15.04 -3.62 4.36
C CYS A 67 16.18 -3.07 5.24
N ARG A 68 16.88 -3.94 5.99
CA ARG A 68 18.05 -3.59 6.82
C ARG A 68 19.15 -2.92 6.00
N GLU A 69 19.42 -3.44 4.79
CA GLU A 69 20.42 -2.87 3.88
C GLU A 69 20.17 -1.40 3.49
N ARG A 70 18.93 -0.89 3.66
CA ARG A 70 18.60 0.51 3.36
C ARG A 70 19.06 1.50 4.42
N ASN A 71 19.45 1.03 5.61
CA ASN A 71 19.95 1.84 6.72
C ASN A 71 19.04 3.04 7.05
N THR A 72 17.74 2.81 7.10
CA THR A 72 16.75 3.88 7.36
C THR A 72 16.68 4.31 8.83
N GLY A 73 17.34 3.59 9.73
CA GLY A 73 17.20 3.77 11.17
C GLY A 73 15.84 3.36 11.73
N ALA A 74 15.05 2.60 10.97
CA ALA A 74 13.80 2.03 11.45
C ALA A 74 14.06 0.78 12.30
N GLN A 75 13.20 0.55 13.31
CA GLN A 75 13.12 -0.76 13.96
C GLN A 75 12.50 -1.77 13.00
N LEU A 76 13.11 -2.95 12.85
CA LEU A 76 12.65 -3.97 11.92
C LEU A 76 12.43 -5.28 12.66
N LEU A 77 11.21 -5.86 12.50
CA LEU A 77 10.85 -7.13 13.10
C LEU A 77 10.21 -8.03 12.05
N ARG A 78 10.44 -9.33 12.17
CA ARG A 78 9.68 -10.31 11.42
C ARG A 78 8.37 -10.61 12.15
N ALA A 79 7.23 -10.24 11.56
CA ALA A 79 5.90 -10.47 12.12
C ALA A 79 4.82 -10.47 11.02
N GLY A 80 3.72 -11.17 11.28
CA GLY A 80 2.50 -11.12 10.46
C GLY A 80 1.62 -9.94 10.86
N VAL A 81 0.81 -9.45 9.91
CA VAL A 81 -0.07 -8.30 10.14
C VAL A 81 -1.33 -8.62 10.94
N HIS A 82 -1.64 -9.89 11.15
CA HIS A 82 -2.79 -10.37 11.92
C HIS A 82 -2.47 -10.70 13.39
N GLU A 83 -1.20 -10.51 13.80
CA GLU A 83 -0.75 -10.63 15.19
C GLU A 83 0.44 -9.69 15.40
N LEU A 84 0.14 -8.42 15.70
CA LEU A 84 1.16 -7.39 15.80
C LEU A 84 1.85 -7.43 17.17
N PRO A 85 3.20 -7.57 17.25
CA PRO A 85 3.93 -7.71 18.49
C PRO A 85 4.12 -6.36 19.22
N PHE A 86 3.07 -5.54 19.27
CA PHE A 86 3.09 -4.22 19.89
C PHE A 86 1.93 -4.03 20.84
N SER A 87 2.11 -3.17 21.83
CA SER A 87 1.06 -2.78 22.77
C SER A 87 -0.05 -2.00 22.07
N ALA A 88 -1.25 -2.00 22.64
CA ALA A 88 -2.33 -1.14 22.20
C ALA A 88 -1.92 0.34 22.27
N GLY A 89 -2.25 1.12 21.26
CA GLY A 89 -1.94 2.54 21.24
C GLY A 89 -0.46 2.89 21.07
N ALA A 90 0.34 2.03 20.44
CA ALA A 90 1.77 2.27 20.22
C ALA A 90 2.07 3.29 19.11
N PHE A 91 1.20 3.41 18.10
CA PHE A 91 1.49 4.17 16.89
C PHE A 91 0.50 5.29 16.61
N ASP A 92 1.01 6.40 16.06
CA ASP A 92 0.21 7.51 15.55
C ASP A 92 -0.31 7.23 14.13
N VAL A 93 0.49 6.51 13.33
CA VAL A 93 0.17 6.13 11.96
C VAL A 93 0.53 4.67 11.71
N VAL A 94 -0.36 3.93 11.07
CA VAL A 94 -0.07 2.60 10.52
C VAL A 94 -0.29 2.64 9.01
N LEU A 95 0.66 2.12 8.28
CA LEU A 95 0.58 1.89 6.84
C LEU A 95 0.40 0.40 6.56
N SER A 96 -0.45 0.05 5.59
CA SER A 96 -0.49 -1.30 5.02
C SER A 96 -0.76 -1.20 3.53
N LEU A 97 0.28 -1.49 2.73
CA LEU A 97 0.30 -1.21 1.31
C LEU A 97 0.41 -2.53 0.53
N ASP A 98 -0.71 -2.96 -0.05
CA ASP A 98 -0.88 -4.20 -0.83
C ASP A 98 -0.54 -5.49 -0.04
N VAL A 99 -0.78 -5.49 1.27
CA VAL A 99 -0.49 -6.63 2.15
C VAL A 99 -1.70 -7.53 2.33
N TRP A 100 -2.88 -6.95 2.59
CA TRP A 100 -4.09 -7.73 2.93
C TRP A 100 -4.67 -8.51 1.75
N VAL A 101 -4.14 -8.26 0.55
CA VAL A 101 -4.47 -9.00 -0.69
C VAL A 101 -3.83 -10.39 -0.75
N ASN A 102 -2.79 -10.65 0.07
CA ASN A 102 -1.95 -11.84 -0.04
C ASN A 102 -2.57 -13.09 0.58
N ALA A 103 -2.14 -14.25 0.09
CA ALA A 103 -2.48 -15.54 0.68
C ALA A 103 -1.99 -15.60 2.15
N GLY A 104 -2.80 -16.24 3.02
CA GLY A 104 -2.46 -16.40 4.44
C GLY A 104 -2.70 -15.16 5.32
N VAL A 105 -3.14 -14.03 4.76
CA VAL A 105 -3.56 -12.88 5.55
C VAL A 105 -5.07 -12.95 5.81
N ASP A 106 -5.46 -12.96 7.08
CA ASP A 106 -6.83 -12.69 7.51
C ASP A 106 -7.00 -11.17 7.61
N ASP A 107 -7.75 -10.59 6.69
CA ASP A 107 -7.91 -9.14 6.57
C ASP A 107 -8.76 -8.55 7.71
N ALA A 108 -9.71 -9.31 8.26
CA ALA A 108 -10.50 -8.87 9.42
C ALA A 108 -9.61 -8.80 10.67
N LEU A 109 -8.81 -9.83 10.92
CA LEU A 109 -7.85 -9.82 12.03
C LEU A 109 -6.80 -8.72 11.84
N ALA A 110 -6.28 -8.53 10.62
CA ALA A 110 -5.33 -7.46 10.32
C ALA A 110 -5.93 -6.06 10.56
N ALA A 111 -7.21 -5.86 10.23
CA ALA A 111 -7.91 -4.61 10.52
C ALA A 111 -8.06 -4.37 12.03
N HIS A 112 -8.47 -5.40 12.79
CA HIS A 112 -8.59 -5.30 14.25
C HIS A 112 -7.24 -5.07 14.95
N GLU A 113 -6.19 -5.78 14.56
CA GLU A 113 -4.85 -5.59 15.11
C GLU A 113 -4.29 -4.19 14.79
N THR A 114 -4.48 -3.72 13.55
CA THR A 114 -4.12 -2.36 13.16
C THR A 114 -4.87 -1.32 14.01
N HIS A 115 -6.18 -1.52 14.23
CA HIS A 115 -6.95 -0.66 15.12
C HIS A 115 -6.45 -0.71 16.57
N ARG A 116 -6.10 -1.89 17.08
CA ARG A 116 -5.59 -2.08 18.44
C ARG A 116 -4.30 -1.29 18.68
N VAL A 117 -3.33 -1.40 17.77
CA VAL A 117 -2.01 -0.77 17.95
C VAL A 117 -1.99 0.74 17.66
N LEU A 118 -3.00 1.29 17.00
CA LEU A 118 -3.15 2.73 16.83
C LEU A 118 -3.59 3.41 18.11
N ARG A 119 -3.03 4.61 18.36
CA ARG A 119 -3.50 5.54 19.41
C ARG A 119 -4.91 6.02 19.10
N PRO A 120 -5.69 6.45 20.11
CA PRO A 120 -6.89 7.22 19.87
C PRO A 120 -6.58 8.42 18.97
N GLY A 121 -7.37 8.62 17.91
CA GLY A 121 -7.12 9.64 16.89
C GLY A 121 -6.03 9.27 15.85
N GLY A 122 -5.36 8.13 15.99
CA GLY A 122 -4.35 7.65 15.05
C GLY A 122 -4.92 7.26 13.69
N LYS A 123 -4.08 7.28 12.65
CA LYS A 123 -4.48 7.05 11.25
C LYS A 123 -4.00 5.70 10.72
N LEU A 124 -4.88 4.98 10.03
CA LEU A 124 -4.54 3.92 9.09
C LEU A 124 -4.52 4.50 7.68
N ILE A 125 -3.46 4.21 6.92
CA ILE A 125 -3.37 4.45 5.48
C ILE A 125 -3.23 3.09 4.80
N LEU A 126 -4.22 2.75 3.98
CA LEU A 126 -4.36 1.44 3.36
C LEU A 126 -4.39 1.57 1.84
N ASN A 127 -3.62 0.72 1.15
CA ASN A 127 -3.73 0.52 -0.30
C ASN A 127 -3.98 -0.94 -0.59
N LEU A 128 -4.97 -1.24 -1.43
CA LEU A 128 -5.33 -2.60 -1.82
C LEU A 128 -5.63 -2.67 -3.32
N ALA A 129 -5.26 -3.78 -3.96
CA ALA A 129 -5.61 -4.02 -5.36
C ALA A 129 -7.13 -4.03 -5.55
N ALA A 130 -7.60 -3.34 -6.60
CA ALA A 130 -9.03 -3.20 -6.89
C ALA A 130 -9.51 -4.19 -7.96
N PHE A 131 -10.78 -4.56 -7.84
CA PHE A 131 -11.60 -5.31 -8.81
C PHE A 131 -11.04 -6.65 -9.28
N ASP A 132 -11.76 -7.72 -9.00
CA ASP A 132 -11.40 -9.08 -9.42
C ASP A 132 -11.28 -9.25 -10.94
N PHE A 133 -12.02 -8.45 -11.72
CA PHE A 133 -11.89 -8.50 -13.18
C PHE A 133 -10.52 -8.00 -13.70
N LEU A 134 -9.73 -7.29 -12.86
CA LEU A 134 -8.36 -6.89 -13.17
C LEU A 134 -7.31 -7.93 -12.74
N ARG A 135 -7.72 -9.09 -12.21
CA ARG A 135 -6.79 -10.18 -11.84
C ARG A 135 -6.01 -10.66 -13.06
N GLY A 136 -4.71 -10.85 -12.89
CA GLY A 136 -3.81 -11.29 -13.95
C GLY A 136 -2.54 -11.96 -13.42
N ALA A 137 -1.58 -12.26 -14.30
CA ALA A 137 -0.33 -12.92 -13.99
C ALA A 137 0.50 -12.20 -12.90
N HIS A 138 0.35 -10.88 -12.81
CA HIS A 138 1.01 -10.09 -11.77
C HIS A 138 0.54 -10.51 -10.37
N ASP A 139 -0.76 -10.74 -10.18
CA ASP A 139 -1.32 -11.14 -8.88
C ASP A 139 -0.73 -12.47 -8.42
N GLU A 140 -0.62 -13.43 -9.32
CA GLU A 140 0.01 -14.73 -9.05
C GLU A 140 1.48 -14.58 -8.68
N ALA A 141 2.22 -13.72 -9.44
CA ALA A 141 3.64 -13.49 -9.22
C ALA A 141 3.94 -12.81 -7.86
N VAL A 142 2.99 -12.07 -7.29
CA VAL A 142 3.13 -11.39 -5.98
C VAL A 142 2.36 -12.07 -4.84
N GLY A 143 1.69 -13.20 -5.12
CA GLY A 143 0.93 -13.96 -4.12
C GLY A 143 -0.40 -13.34 -3.73
N ALA A 144 -0.94 -12.40 -4.53
CA ALA A 144 -2.22 -11.78 -4.29
C ALA A 144 -3.38 -12.71 -4.68
N VAL A 145 -4.21 -13.06 -3.70
CA VAL A 145 -5.34 -13.99 -3.88
C VAL A 145 -6.69 -13.29 -3.91
N ARG A 146 -6.75 -12.00 -3.55
CA ARG A 146 -7.99 -11.23 -3.51
C ARG A 146 -7.80 -9.80 -3.97
N ARG A 147 -8.90 -9.19 -4.40
CA ARG A 147 -9.00 -7.79 -4.80
C ARG A 147 -10.26 -7.20 -4.20
N TYR A 148 -10.30 -5.90 -4.04
CA TYR A 148 -11.34 -5.23 -3.26
C TYR A 148 -12.11 -4.20 -4.08
N THR A 149 -13.33 -3.94 -3.62
CA THR A 149 -14.12 -2.77 -3.98
C THR A 149 -14.20 -1.81 -2.79
N ARG A 150 -14.51 -0.53 -3.04
CA ARG A 150 -14.69 0.45 -1.95
C ARG A 150 -15.73 0.01 -0.90
N PRO A 151 -16.92 -0.52 -1.26
CA PRO A 151 -17.86 -1.01 -0.26
C PRO A 151 -17.30 -2.09 0.66
N GLN A 152 -16.52 -3.05 0.10
CA GLN A 152 -15.87 -4.09 0.89
C GLN A 152 -14.83 -3.52 1.85
N VAL A 153 -13.97 -2.59 1.37
CA VAL A 153 -12.97 -1.94 2.22
C VAL A 153 -13.65 -1.09 3.32
N ARG A 154 -14.74 -0.38 2.98
CA ARG A 154 -15.51 0.37 3.97
C ARG A 154 -16.06 -0.54 5.05
N ALA A 155 -16.76 -1.61 4.68
CA ALA A 155 -17.34 -2.56 5.63
C ALA A 155 -16.26 -3.21 6.53
N LEU A 156 -15.11 -3.57 5.95
CA LEU A 156 -13.99 -4.15 6.69
C LEU A 156 -13.44 -3.17 7.74
N LEU A 157 -13.21 -1.91 7.37
CA LEU A 157 -12.66 -0.91 8.26
C LEU A 157 -13.66 -0.46 9.33
N GLU A 158 -14.91 -0.22 8.96
CA GLU A 158 -15.98 0.13 9.91
C GLU A 158 -16.28 -1.02 10.88
N GLY A 159 -16.23 -2.28 10.39
CA GLY A 159 -16.35 -3.48 11.22
C GLY A 159 -15.23 -3.62 12.26
N ALA A 160 -14.04 -3.10 11.98
CA ALA A 160 -12.92 -3.05 12.93
C ALA A 160 -12.93 -1.80 13.84
N GLY A 161 -13.93 -0.92 13.74
CA GLY A 161 -14.10 0.28 14.58
C GLY A 161 -13.45 1.55 14.05
N PHE A 162 -13.05 1.58 12.78
CA PHE A 162 -12.49 2.79 12.16
C PHE A 162 -13.57 3.73 11.65
N ALA A 163 -13.31 5.05 11.76
CA ALA A 163 -13.98 6.07 10.96
C ALA A 163 -13.24 6.24 9.63
N VAL A 164 -13.93 5.98 8.52
CA VAL A 164 -13.35 6.12 7.18
C VAL A 164 -13.41 7.59 6.74
N GLU A 165 -12.25 8.28 6.77
CA GLU A 165 -12.14 9.70 6.38
C GLU A 165 -12.07 9.88 4.86
N ARG A 166 -11.35 8.96 4.19
CA ARG A 166 -11.18 8.98 2.73
C ARG A 166 -11.20 7.57 2.17
N LEU A 167 -11.94 7.39 1.09
CA LEU A 167 -12.02 6.12 0.38
C LEU A 167 -12.21 6.40 -1.10
N THR A 168 -11.20 6.13 -1.90
CA THR A 168 -11.20 6.41 -3.33
C THR A 168 -10.52 5.27 -4.10
N TYR A 169 -10.84 5.16 -5.39
CA TYR A 169 -9.92 4.46 -6.29
C TYR A 169 -8.83 5.42 -6.74
N TRP A 170 -7.73 4.89 -7.22
CA TRP A 170 -6.68 5.66 -7.88
C TRP A 170 -6.05 4.87 -9.01
N ASN A 171 -5.22 5.54 -9.82
CA ASN A 171 -4.72 5.04 -11.09
C ASN A 171 -5.86 4.75 -12.09
N ALA A 172 -6.86 5.65 -12.12
CA ALA A 172 -8.05 5.52 -12.95
C ALA A 172 -7.72 5.73 -14.42
N THR A 173 -6.88 6.70 -14.75
CA THR A 173 -6.48 7.03 -16.13
C THR A 173 -5.81 5.87 -16.86
N LEU A 174 -5.06 5.03 -16.14
CA LEU A 174 -4.39 3.86 -16.72
C LEU A 174 -5.20 2.57 -16.57
N THR A 175 -6.32 2.59 -15.89
CA THR A 175 -7.18 1.39 -15.73
C THR A 175 -7.65 0.81 -17.06
N PRO A 176 -8.16 1.60 -18.05
CA PRO A 176 -8.62 1.04 -19.30
C PRO A 176 -7.53 0.31 -20.10
N PRO A 177 -6.34 0.89 -20.36
CA PRO A 177 -5.28 0.17 -21.06
C PRO A 177 -4.76 -1.04 -20.26
N ILE A 178 -4.65 -0.95 -18.93
CA ILE A 178 -4.26 -2.08 -18.09
C ILE A 178 -5.29 -3.21 -18.16
N ALA A 179 -6.58 -2.88 -18.08
CA ALA A 179 -7.66 -3.85 -18.19
C ALA A 179 -7.64 -4.57 -19.55
N LEU A 180 -7.40 -3.83 -20.64
CA LEU A 180 -7.28 -4.39 -21.97
C LEU A 180 -6.09 -5.35 -22.07
N VAL A 181 -4.91 -4.94 -21.61
CA VAL A 181 -3.71 -5.78 -21.62
C VAL A 181 -3.94 -7.05 -20.79
N ARG A 182 -4.52 -6.94 -19.60
CA ARG A 182 -4.81 -8.09 -18.73
C ARG A 182 -5.89 -9.00 -19.33
N TRP A 183 -6.87 -8.45 -19.99
CA TRP A 183 -7.89 -9.25 -20.69
C TRP A 183 -7.29 -10.05 -21.86
N LEU A 184 -6.42 -9.44 -22.66
CA LEU A 184 -5.70 -10.11 -23.75
C LEU A 184 -4.73 -11.18 -23.23
N SER A 185 -4.01 -10.89 -22.13
CA SER A 185 -3.04 -11.82 -21.54
C SER A 185 -3.67 -13.00 -20.78
N ARG A 186 -4.98 -12.95 -20.43
CA ARG A 186 -5.69 -14.09 -19.83
C ARG A 186 -5.59 -15.37 -20.64
N ARG A 187 -5.54 -15.26 -21.98
CA ARG A 187 -5.35 -16.41 -22.87
C ARG A 187 -3.94 -17.01 -22.77
N GLN A 188 -2.95 -16.21 -22.38
CA GLN A 188 -1.56 -16.64 -22.18
C GLN A 188 -1.33 -17.22 -20.79
N LEU A 189 -2.09 -16.81 -19.78
CA LEU A 189 -2.07 -17.40 -18.42
C LEU A 189 -2.41 -18.89 -18.40
N ALA A 190 -3.28 -19.35 -19.32
CA ALA A 190 -3.57 -20.76 -19.49
C ALA A 190 -2.36 -21.60 -19.93
N GLN A 191 -1.22 -20.97 -20.23
CA GLN A 191 0.03 -21.59 -20.64
C GLN A 191 1.13 -21.59 -19.56
N GLY A 192 0.82 -21.13 -18.32
CA GLY A 192 1.69 -21.37 -17.14
C GLY A 192 2.83 -20.36 -16.93
N GLU A 193 2.84 -19.20 -17.56
CA GLU A 193 3.87 -18.18 -17.34
C GLU A 193 3.36 -17.02 -16.47
N ALA A 194 3.45 -17.16 -15.15
CA ALA A 194 3.22 -16.04 -14.22
C ALA A 194 4.37 -15.02 -14.34
N ARG A 195 4.10 -13.83 -14.86
CA ARG A 195 5.09 -12.73 -14.98
C ARG A 195 4.58 -11.47 -14.32
N SER A 196 5.44 -10.80 -13.57
CA SER A 196 5.15 -9.49 -12.99
C SER A 196 4.98 -8.42 -14.08
N ASP A 197 3.96 -7.55 -13.94
CA ASP A 197 3.73 -6.40 -14.82
C ASP A 197 4.84 -5.32 -14.68
N PHE A 198 5.63 -5.37 -13.61
CA PHE A 198 6.69 -4.40 -13.34
C PHE A 198 7.94 -4.69 -14.15
N ARG A 199 7.96 -4.21 -15.40
CA ARG A 199 9.15 -4.23 -16.27
C ARG A 199 9.78 -2.84 -16.32
N PRO A 200 11.12 -2.75 -16.42
CA PRO A 200 11.75 -1.46 -16.65
C PRO A 200 11.15 -0.77 -17.88
N LEU A 201 10.70 0.46 -17.69
CA LEU A 201 10.17 1.30 -18.76
C LEU A 201 11.26 2.25 -19.26
N PRO A 202 11.22 2.67 -20.54
CA PRO A 202 12.04 3.77 -21.00
C PRO A 202 11.88 5.00 -20.09
N PRO A 203 12.95 5.72 -19.74
CA PRO A 203 12.89 6.82 -18.77
C PRO A 203 11.85 7.88 -19.09
N PHE A 204 11.69 8.25 -20.37
CA PHE A 204 10.70 9.25 -20.79
C PHE A 204 9.26 8.78 -20.55
N LEU A 205 8.96 7.49 -20.80
CA LEU A 205 7.65 6.92 -20.57
C LEU A 205 7.35 6.83 -19.08
N ASN A 206 8.32 6.38 -18.28
CA ASN A 206 8.18 6.33 -16.82
C ASN A 206 7.92 7.73 -16.24
N ALA A 207 8.62 8.77 -16.73
CA ALA A 207 8.40 10.17 -16.32
C ALA A 207 7.01 10.68 -16.73
N ALA A 208 6.55 10.38 -17.95
CA ALA A 208 5.21 10.75 -18.41
C ALA A 208 4.11 10.11 -17.56
N LEU A 209 4.22 8.80 -17.25
CA LEU A 209 3.28 8.09 -16.39
C LEU A 209 3.31 8.62 -14.94
N ALA A 210 4.49 8.97 -14.41
CA ALA A 210 4.62 9.60 -13.11
C ALA A 210 3.94 10.97 -13.06
N GLY A 211 4.07 11.77 -14.12
CA GLY A 211 3.39 13.06 -14.27
C GLY A 211 1.86 12.90 -14.31
N LEU A 212 1.37 11.95 -15.08
CA LEU A 212 -0.05 11.65 -15.19
C LEU A 212 -0.63 11.21 -13.83
N ALA A 213 0.07 10.29 -13.14
CA ALA A 213 -0.32 9.87 -11.80
C ALA A 213 -0.31 11.03 -10.79
N ALA A 214 0.65 11.93 -10.86
CA ALA A 214 0.71 13.11 -10.00
C ALA A 214 -0.47 14.06 -10.22
N LEU A 215 -0.90 14.27 -11.47
CA LEU A 215 -2.11 15.05 -11.81
C LEU A 215 -3.37 14.39 -11.26
N GLU A 216 -3.51 13.08 -11.46
CA GLU A 216 -4.64 12.31 -10.94
C GLU A 216 -4.70 12.37 -9.40
N LEU A 217 -3.56 12.19 -8.72
CA LEU A 217 -3.48 12.30 -7.26
C LEU A 217 -3.88 13.69 -6.75
N THR A 218 -3.51 14.75 -7.48
CA THR A 218 -3.93 16.11 -7.15
C THR A 218 -5.44 16.29 -7.26
N ALA A 219 -6.03 15.82 -8.36
CA ALA A 219 -7.48 15.84 -8.56
C ALA A 219 -8.22 14.99 -7.53
N SER A 220 -7.67 13.83 -7.18
CA SER A 220 -8.27 12.89 -6.23
C SER A 220 -8.26 13.39 -4.78
N ARG A 221 -7.56 14.49 -4.46
CA ARG A 221 -7.66 15.14 -3.14
C ARG A 221 -9.06 15.71 -2.88
N HIS A 222 -9.74 16.13 -3.94
CA HIS A 222 -11.05 16.77 -3.89
C HIS A 222 -12.18 15.90 -4.44
N LEU A 223 -11.84 14.90 -5.24
CA LEU A 223 -12.78 14.03 -5.93
C LEU A 223 -12.53 12.57 -5.58
N SER A 224 -13.59 11.85 -5.24
CA SER A 224 -13.52 10.38 -5.12
C SER A 224 -13.68 9.76 -6.50
N LEU A 225 -12.62 9.12 -7.00
CA LEU A 225 -12.64 8.49 -8.33
C LEU A 225 -13.53 7.24 -8.31
N PRO A 226 -14.35 7.02 -9.35
CA PRO A 226 -15.33 5.92 -9.38
C PRO A 226 -14.71 4.55 -9.70
N PHE A 227 -13.51 4.51 -10.29
CA PHE A 227 -12.76 3.30 -10.64
C PHE A 227 -11.26 3.57 -10.59
N GLY A 228 -10.44 2.50 -10.63
CA GLY A 228 -8.97 2.56 -10.60
C GLY A 228 -8.39 1.17 -10.42
N THR A 229 -7.08 1.01 -10.51
CA THR A 229 -6.44 -0.29 -10.29
C THR A 229 -6.26 -0.63 -8.81
N SER A 230 -6.39 0.37 -7.92
CA SER A 230 -6.26 0.21 -6.48
C SER A 230 -7.31 1.00 -5.71
N VAL A 231 -7.68 0.49 -4.53
CA VAL A 231 -8.47 1.21 -3.52
C VAL A 231 -7.50 1.82 -2.53
N PHE A 232 -7.64 3.11 -2.28
CA PHE A 232 -6.87 3.82 -1.26
C PHE A 232 -7.80 4.33 -0.17
N ALA A 233 -7.46 4.04 1.07
CA ALA A 233 -8.23 4.47 2.22
C ALA A 233 -7.36 5.20 3.25
N VAL A 234 -7.95 6.23 3.86
CA VAL A 234 -7.47 6.84 5.10
C VAL A 234 -8.58 6.67 6.11
N ALA A 235 -8.28 6.01 7.21
CA ALA A 235 -9.22 5.77 8.28
C ALA A 235 -8.62 6.17 9.62
N ARG A 236 -9.48 6.57 10.56
CA ARG A 236 -9.05 7.04 11.88
C ARG A 236 -9.64 6.17 12.98
N LYS A 237 -8.84 5.87 13.99
CA LYS A 237 -9.34 5.31 15.24
C LYS A 237 -10.04 6.41 16.02
N HIS A 238 -11.29 6.15 16.45
CA HIS A 238 -12.01 7.08 17.34
C HIS A 238 -11.22 7.33 18.62
N GLY A 239 -11.32 8.56 19.14
CA GLY A 239 -10.76 8.94 20.42
C GLY A 239 -11.56 8.41 21.61
#